data_8dbc500179e1e7d50f03839fb1cefdc8
#
_entry.id   8dbc500179e1e7d50f03839fb1cefdc8
#
_cell.length_a   1.000
_cell.length_b   1.000
_cell.length_c   1.000
_cell.angle_alpha   90.00
_cell.angle_beta   90.00
_cell.angle_gamma   90.00
#
_symmetry.space_group_name_H-M   'P 1'
#
loop_
_entity.id
_entity.type
_entity.pdbx_description
1 polymer ?
#
loop_
_entity_poly.entity_id
_entity_poly.type
_entity_poly.pdbx_seq_one_letter_code
_entity_poly.pdbx_strand_id
1 'polypeptide(L)'
;MKNHEGMNYDIVIVGAGPAGSTFAREIGNRGLKIAIIDGQSVLPSKPCGGLLAPDAQKLMAGYDLVLPKEVLADPQIFSVRTIDLEKNIERFYQRYYLNMDRHQFDAYLLSLVPEEVERINGSVMKITEMAGSHKDRESDNARFKLDVMTEGGKAVTLTARYVVGADGAASVVRKSFYKIPILRYVAIQQWFKIDMPPKTYYSCIFDEKTSESCSWTIHKNGYFIYGGCFKPKGCRQAFETQKKRLSAYLNYDFGEPIMTEACLACRPRKMKDFVTGKDGAWLIGEAAGFISASSLEGISFAIKSGSMLADAFNRGKSSREITSIYKKNALSLKLKLLTKVIKHKVIFTPWIRKIIMKSGIQSIK
;
A
#
# COMPACT_ATOMS: atom_id res chain seq x y z
N MET A 1 -25.76 16.00 3.30
CA MET A 1 -24.65 15.39 4.08
C MET A 1 -25.21 14.82 5.37
N LYS A 2 -24.97 13.54 5.66
CA LYS A 2 -25.37 12.95 6.95
C LYS A 2 -24.55 13.63 8.08
N ASN A 3 -25.23 13.88 9.19
CA ASN A 3 -24.54 14.41 10.38
C ASN A 3 -23.92 13.22 11.13
N HIS A 4 -22.60 13.10 11.12
CA HIS A 4 -21.87 12.02 11.77
C HIS A 4 -21.45 12.35 13.21
N GLU A 5 -21.77 13.55 13.73
CA GLU A 5 -21.33 13.99 15.07
C GLU A 5 -21.93 13.12 16.18
N GLY A 6 -21.06 12.63 17.08
CA GLY A 6 -21.46 11.80 18.21
C GLY A 6 -21.90 10.38 17.86
N MET A 7 -21.73 9.92 16.61
CA MET A 7 -22.12 8.57 16.22
C MET A 7 -21.22 7.51 16.84
N ASN A 8 -21.86 6.42 17.31
CA ASN A 8 -21.16 5.26 17.87
C ASN A 8 -21.19 4.08 16.88
N TYR A 9 -20.05 3.41 16.71
CA TYR A 9 -19.85 2.26 15.83
C TYR A 9 -19.28 1.08 16.59
N ASP A 10 -19.60 -0.12 16.14
CA ASP A 10 -18.88 -1.32 16.60
C ASP A 10 -17.45 -1.31 16.07
N ILE A 11 -17.28 -0.96 14.80
CA ILE A 11 -15.96 -0.92 14.15
C ILE A 11 -15.82 0.35 13.32
N VAL A 12 -14.69 1.06 13.52
CA VAL A 12 -14.26 2.11 12.59
C VAL A 12 -12.99 1.64 11.87
N ILE A 13 -13.07 1.59 10.55
CA ILE A 13 -11.97 1.26 9.65
C ILE A 13 -11.36 2.58 9.16
N VAL A 14 -10.09 2.80 9.46
CA VAL A 14 -9.38 4.01 9.04
C VAL A 14 -8.60 3.69 7.77
N GLY A 15 -9.07 4.20 6.62
CA GLY A 15 -8.51 3.99 5.29
C GLY A 15 -9.28 3.00 4.43
N ALA A 16 -9.72 3.46 3.25
CA ALA A 16 -10.50 2.71 2.26
C ALA A 16 -9.67 2.14 1.11
N GLY A 17 -8.35 2.03 1.27
CA GLY A 17 -7.49 1.34 0.31
C GLY A 17 -7.70 -0.18 0.29
N PRO A 18 -6.89 -0.95 -0.47
CA PRO A 18 -7.10 -2.39 -0.68
C PRO A 18 -7.25 -3.22 0.60
N ALA A 19 -6.58 -2.84 1.70
CA ALA A 19 -6.69 -3.56 2.97
C ALA A 19 -8.03 -3.29 3.67
N GLY A 20 -8.42 -2.01 3.78
CA GLY A 20 -9.65 -1.61 4.47
C GLY A 20 -10.90 -2.03 3.70
N SER A 21 -10.92 -1.85 2.38
CA SER A 21 -12.03 -2.30 1.53
C SER A 21 -12.21 -3.81 1.55
N THR A 22 -11.12 -4.59 1.54
CA THR A 22 -11.21 -6.05 1.67
C THR A 22 -11.77 -6.46 3.03
N PHE A 23 -11.27 -5.89 4.11
CA PHE A 23 -11.78 -6.18 5.45
C PHE A 23 -13.26 -5.81 5.58
N ALA A 24 -13.64 -4.60 5.15
CA ALA A 24 -15.03 -4.12 5.19
C ALA A 24 -15.98 -5.01 4.38
N ARG A 25 -15.56 -5.44 3.17
CA ARG A 25 -16.34 -6.34 2.33
C ARG A 25 -16.64 -7.67 3.02
N GLU A 26 -15.65 -8.26 3.69
CA GLU A 26 -15.78 -9.60 4.27
C GLU A 26 -16.52 -9.64 5.62
N ILE A 27 -16.69 -8.48 6.28
CA ILE A 27 -17.42 -8.40 7.57
C ILE A 27 -18.71 -7.57 7.51
N GLY A 28 -18.98 -6.86 6.39
CA GLY A 28 -20.07 -5.88 6.31
C GLY A 28 -21.47 -6.43 6.61
N ASN A 29 -21.75 -7.69 6.26
CA ASN A 29 -23.06 -8.31 6.37
C ASN A 29 -23.30 -9.02 7.72
N ARG A 30 -22.72 -8.54 8.82
CA ARG A 30 -22.79 -9.22 10.14
C ARG A 30 -23.69 -8.58 11.17
N GLY A 31 -24.48 -7.58 10.79
CA GLY A 31 -25.30 -6.84 11.72
C GLY A 31 -24.52 -5.91 12.66
N LEU A 32 -23.22 -5.70 12.40
CA LEU A 32 -22.38 -4.74 13.12
C LEU A 32 -22.52 -3.36 12.50
N LYS A 33 -22.53 -2.32 13.32
CA LYS A 33 -22.51 -0.94 12.85
C LYS A 33 -21.06 -0.55 12.51
N ILE A 34 -20.74 -0.54 11.22
CA ILE A 34 -19.38 -0.35 10.72
C ILE A 34 -19.28 0.96 9.95
N ALA A 35 -18.22 1.73 10.20
CA ALA A 35 -17.83 2.85 9.34
C ALA A 35 -16.47 2.62 8.71
N ILE A 36 -16.30 3.02 7.44
CA ILE A 36 -15.02 3.11 6.74
C ILE A 36 -14.74 4.57 6.40
N ILE A 37 -13.57 5.07 6.84
CA ILE A 37 -13.16 6.45 6.61
C ILE A 37 -12.23 6.48 5.41
N ASP A 38 -12.68 7.16 4.34
CA ASP A 38 -11.93 7.32 3.10
C ASP A 38 -11.27 8.70 3.05
N GLY A 39 -9.94 8.72 3.13
CA GLY A 39 -9.15 9.94 3.00
C GLY A 39 -8.79 10.33 1.57
N GLN A 40 -9.17 9.54 0.55
CA GLN A 40 -8.76 9.81 -0.84
C GLN A 40 -9.37 11.10 -1.40
N SER A 41 -10.56 11.47 -0.92
CA SER A 41 -11.22 12.72 -1.30
C SER A 41 -10.51 13.98 -0.80
N VAL A 42 -9.68 13.86 0.25
CA VAL A 42 -9.01 14.98 0.92
C VAL A 42 -7.47 14.91 0.89
N LEU A 43 -6.90 13.79 0.45
CA LEU A 43 -5.47 13.56 0.38
C LEU A 43 -5.02 13.45 -1.09
N PRO A 44 -3.77 13.88 -1.41
CA PRO A 44 -3.20 13.67 -2.73
C PRO A 44 -3.20 12.19 -3.12
N SER A 45 -3.32 11.94 -4.41
CA SER A 45 -3.26 10.57 -4.93
C SER A 45 -1.97 9.86 -4.51
N LYS A 46 -2.07 8.56 -4.27
CA LYS A 46 -0.91 7.76 -3.87
C LYS A 46 -0.12 7.36 -5.12
N PRO A 47 1.11 7.86 -5.33
CA PRO A 47 1.94 7.44 -6.44
C PRO A 47 2.14 5.92 -6.40
N CYS A 48 1.84 5.30 -7.52
CA CYS A 48 1.96 3.86 -7.70
C CYS A 48 2.17 3.58 -9.19
N GLY A 49 3.10 2.69 -9.51
CA GLY A 49 3.24 2.23 -10.89
C GLY A 49 1.98 1.56 -11.46
N GLY A 50 1.01 1.21 -10.61
CA GLY A 50 -0.23 0.58 -11.04
C GLY A 50 0.01 -0.78 -11.69
N LEU A 51 0.93 -1.56 -11.16
CA LEU A 51 1.25 -2.90 -11.65
C LEU A 51 0.83 -3.96 -10.64
N LEU A 52 -0.08 -4.85 -11.04
CA LEU A 52 -0.44 -6.03 -10.26
C LEU A 52 0.51 -7.19 -10.61
N ALA A 53 1.33 -7.55 -9.65
CA ALA A 53 2.23 -8.70 -9.76
C ALA A 53 1.46 -10.03 -9.85
N PRO A 54 2.04 -11.10 -10.41
CA PRO A 54 1.40 -12.41 -10.50
C PRO A 54 0.83 -12.94 -9.18
N ASP A 55 1.50 -12.67 -8.05
CA ASP A 55 1.00 -13.03 -6.71
C ASP A 55 -0.33 -12.32 -6.36
N ALA A 56 -0.49 -11.07 -6.79
CA ALA A 56 -1.72 -10.30 -6.59
C ALA A 56 -2.83 -10.78 -7.53
N GLN A 57 -2.50 -11.08 -8.79
CA GLN A 57 -3.45 -11.63 -9.77
C GLN A 57 -4.02 -12.98 -9.28
N LYS A 58 -3.14 -13.88 -8.83
CA LYS A 58 -3.56 -15.17 -8.27
C LYS A 58 -4.45 -15.00 -7.03
N LEU A 59 -4.13 -14.03 -6.19
CA LEU A 59 -4.92 -13.74 -4.99
C LEU A 59 -6.32 -13.26 -5.36
N MET A 60 -6.42 -12.33 -6.31
CA MET A 60 -7.71 -11.80 -6.77
C MET A 60 -8.57 -12.89 -7.40
N ALA A 61 -8.00 -13.75 -8.22
CA ALA A 61 -8.70 -14.92 -8.77
C ALA A 61 -9.22 -15.85 -7.66
N GLY A 62 -8.44 -16.05 -6.59
CA GLY A 62 -8.86 -16.85 -5.42
C GLY A 62 -9.98 -16.21 -4.59
N TYR A 63 -10.23 -14.93 -4.75
CA TYR A 63 -11.35 -14.20 -4.15
C TYR A 63 -12.50 -13.93 -5.13
N ASP A 64 -12.45 -14.54 -6.31
CA ASP A 64 -13.41 -14.32 -7.39
C ASP A 64 -13.56 -12.84 -7.79
N LEU A 65 -12.45 -12.11 -7.75
CA LEU A 65 -12.37 -10.70 -8.11
C LEU A 65 -11.96 -10.55 -9.57
N VAL A 66 -12.94 -10.30 -10.42
CA VAL A 66 -12.73 -9.99 -11.85
C VAL A 66 -12.55 -8.48 -11.99
N LEU A 67 -11.40 -8.07 -12.56
CA LEU A 67 -11.15 -6.65 -12.79
C LEU A 67 -11.99 -6.12 -13.96
N PRO A 68 -12.77 -5.06 -13.76
CA PRO A 68 -13.45 -4.36 -14.83
C PRO A 68 -12.44 -3.79 -15.84
N LYS A 69 -12.88 -3.67 -17.11
CA LYS A 69 -12.02 -3.14 -18.18
C LYS A 69 -11.50 -1.73 -17.87
N GLU A 70 -12.29 -0.93 -17.21
CA GLU A 70 -12.00 0.46 -16.84
C GLU A 70 -10.84 0.58 -15.84
N VAL A 71 -10.57 -0.50 -15.10
CA VAL A 71 -9.41 -0.58 -14.20
C VAL A 71 -8.11 -0.84 -14.96
N LEU A 72 -8.18 -1.49 -16.13
CA LEU A 72 -7.00 -1.83 -16.91
C LEU A 72 -6.44 -0.61 -17.66
N ALA A 73 -5.13 -0.57 -17.79
CA ALA A 73 -4.41 0.47 -18.53
C ALA A 73 -3.58 -0.14 -19.66
N ASP A 74 -3.42 0.57 -20.75
CA ASP A 74 -2.62 0.14 -21.90
C ASP A 74 -1.21 0.77 -21.86
N PRO A 75 -0.20 -0.01 -22.33
CA PRO A 75 -0.19 -1.40 -22.72
C PRO A 75 -0.13 -2.33 -21.50
N GLN A 76 -0.51 -3.60 -21.68
CA GLN A 76 -0.22 -4.62 -20.69
C GLN A 76 1.29 -4.95 -20.68
N ILE A 77 1.81 -5.37 -19.52
CA ILE A 77 3.24 -5.55 -19.29
C ILE A 77 3.62 -7.03 -19.31
N PHE A 78 4.43 -7.43 -20.29
CA PHE A 78 4.85 -8.82 -20.51
C PHE A 78 6.25 -9.13 -20.02
N SER A 79 7.08 -8.11 -19.79
CA SER A 79 8.45 -8.28 -19.36
C SER A 79 8.94 -7.16 -18.45
N VAL A 80 10.07 -7.40 -17.82
CA VAL A 80 10.78 -6.42 -16.98
C VAL A 80 12.14 -6.16 -17.59
N ARG A 81 12.45 -4.87 -17.81
CA ARG A 81 13.79 -4.39 -18.10
C ARG A 81 14.45 -4.00 -16.79
N THR A 82 15.49 -4.69 -16.38
CA THR A 82 16.31 -4.28 -15.22
C THR A 82 17.48 -3.47 -15.70
N ILE A 83 17.70 -2.30 -15.12
CA ILE A 83 18.80 -1.38 -15.44
C ILE A 83 19.61 -1.14 -14.17
N ASP A 84 20.93 -1.29 -14.25
CA ASP A 84 21.90 -0.85 -13.25
C ASP A 84 22.70 0.31 -13.83
N LEU A 85 22.36 1.54 -13.40
CA LEU A 85 22.99 2.76 -13.93
C LEU A 85 24.46 2.91 -13.54
N GLU A 86 24.89 2.33 -12.41
CA GLU A 86 26.30 2.39 -11.96
C GLU A 86 27.20 1.43 -12.73
N LYS A 87 26.67 0.28 -13.13
CA LYS A 87 27.41 -0.76 -13.82
C LYS A 87 27.21 -0.74 -15.33
N ASN A 88 26.32 0.12 -15.81
CA ASN A 88 25.93 0.20 -17.22
C ASN A 88 25.53 -1.18 -17.77
N ILE A 89 24.66 -1.88 -17.04
CA ILE A 89 24.19 -3.22 -17.40
C ILE A 89 22.67 -3.20 -17.42
N GLU A 90 22.11 -3.84 -18.43
CA GLU A 90 20.68 -4.12 -18.48
C GLU A 90 20.38 -5.56 -18.83
N ARG A 91 19.19 -6.01 -18.49
CA ARG A 91 18.67 -7.31 -18.90
C ARG A 91 17.15 -7.30 -18.92
N PHE A 92 16.59 -8.15 -19.76
CA PHE A 92 15.17 -8.43 -19.80
C PHE A 92 14.90 -9.82 -19.20
N TYR A 93 13.73 -9.94 -18.51
CA TYR A 93 13.20 -11.23 -18.10
C TYR A 93 11.67 -11.22 -18.19
N GLN A 94 11.10 -12.40 -18.45
CA GLN A 94 9.66 -12.53 -18.60
C GLN A 94 8.98 -12.48 -17.24
N ARG A 95 8.03 -11.56 -17.10
CA ARG A 95 7.14 -11.51 -15.96
C ARG A 95 5.91 -10.67 -16.33
N TYR A 96 4.74 -11.27 -16.24
CA TYR A 96 3.49 -10.64 -16.58
C TYR A 96 2.99 -9.79 -15.42
N TYR A 97 2.70 -8.52 -15.70
CA TYR A 97 2.03 -7.62 -14.78
C TYR A 97 0.75 -7.12 -15.45
N LEU A 98 -0.36 -7.13 -14.72
CA LEU A 98 -1.51 -6.34 -15.15
C LEU A 98 -1.22 -4.88 -14.90
N ASN A 99 -1.18 -4.10 -15.97
CA ASN A 99 -1.10 -2.64 -15.91
C ASN A 99 -2.49 -2.10 -15.64
N MET A 100 -2.62 -1.28 -14.60
CA MET A 100 -3.91 -0.78 -14.15
C MET A 100 -3.84 0.68 -13.70
N ASP A 101 -4.98 1.34 -13.74
CA ASP A 101 -5.19 2.60 -13.05
C ASP A 101 -5.43 2.34 -11.56
N ARG A 102 -4.59 2.92 -10.72
CA ARG A 102 -4.63 2.68 -9.28
C ARG A 102 -5.86 3.30 -8.62
N HIS A 103 -6.34 4.43 -9.12
CA HIS A 103 -7.54 5.08 -8.60
C HIS A 103 -8.78 4.26 -8.91
N GLN A 104 -8.91 3.82 -10.17
CA GLN A 104 -10.00 2.95 -10.60
C GLN A 104 -9.98 1.62 -9.84
N PHE A 105 -8.79 1.08 -9.58
CA PHE A 105 -8.65 -0.16 -8.82
C PHE A 105 -9.10 0.00 -7.35
N ASP A 106 -8.67 1.06 -6.67
CA ASP A 106 -9.07 1.31 -5.28
C ASP A 106 -10.59 1.61 -5.21
N ALA A 107 -11.13 2.39 -6.17
CA ALA A 107 -12.56 2.65 -6.29
C ALA A 107 -13.36 1.36 -6.54
N TYR A 108 -12.87 0.47 -7.41
CA TYR A 108 -13.48 -0.84 -7.64
C TYR A 108 -13.53 -1.68 -6.37
N LEU A 109 -12.42 -1.80 -5.63
CA LEU A 109 -12.44 -2.54 -4.36
C LEU A 109 -13.40 -1.94 -3.34
N LEU A 110 -13.49 -0.62 -3.29
CA LEU A 110 -14.43 0.08 -2.41
C LEU A 110 -15.88 -0.11 -2.85
N SER A 111 -16.17 -0.23 -4.15
CA SER A 111 -17.52 -0.49 -4.66
C SER A 111 -18.06 -1.86 -4.25
N LEU A 112 -17.19 -2.82 -3.93
CA LEU A 112 -17.55 -4.15 -3.45
C LEU A 112 -17.88 -4.20 -1.95
N VAL A 113 -17.69 -3.11 -1.23
CA VAL A 113 -18.04 -3.01 0.20
C VAL A 113 -19.56 -2.91 0.32
N PRO A 114 -20.21 -3.73 1.17
CA PRO A 114 -21.66 -3.69 1.38
C PRO A 114 -22.19 -2.30 1.77
N GLU A 115 -23.42 -1.98 1.36
CA GLU A 115 -24.04 -0.68 1.61
C GLU A 115 -24.29 -0.41 3.10
N GLU A 116 -24.39 -1.46 3.92
CA GLU A 116 -24.52 -1.38 5.37
C GLU A 116 -23.29 -0.79 6.05
N VAL A 117 -22.13 -0.84 5.40
CA VAL A 117 -20.91 -0.18 5.87
C VAL A 117 -20.97 1.31 5.52
N GLU A 118 -21.08 2.14 6.54
CA GLU A 118 -21.19 3.59 6.34
C GLU A 118 -19.85 4.17 5.84
N ARG A 119 -19.88 4.87 4.70
CA ARG A 119 -18.70 5.53 4.13
C ARG A 119 -18.64 6.99 4.60
N ILE A 120 -17.49 7.37 5.14
CA ILE A 120 -17.22 8.73 5.63
C ILE A 120 -16.02 9.28 4.86
N ASN A 121 -16.26 10.29 4.01
CA ASN A 121 -15.20 11.01 3.31
C ASN A 121 -14.52 11.96 4.28
N GLY A 122 -13.25 11.68 4.60
CA GLY A 122 -12.51 12.49 5.56
C GLY A 122 -11.20 11.86 6.01
N SER A 123 -10.50 12.55 6.87
CA SER A 123 -9.22 12.12 7.42
C SER A 123 -9.27 12.10 8.95
N VAL A 124 -8.80 10.99 9.53
CA VAL A 124 -8.67 10.87 10.99
C VAL A 124 -7.47 11.66 11.46
N MET A 125 -7.70 12.66 12.30
CA MET A 125 -6.67 13.55 12.84
C MET A 125 -6.09 13.01 14.14
N LYS A 126 -6.95 12.43 15.00
CA LYS A 126 -6.56 11.94 16.32
C LYS A 126 -7.41 10.76 16.73
N ILE A 127 -6.80 9.82 17.45
CA ILE A 127 -7.52 8.71 18.08
C ILE A 127 -7.05 8.63 19.54
N THR A 128 -8.01 8.53 20.44
CA THR A 128 -7.75 8.39 21.88
C THR A 128 -8.54 7.21 22.44
N GLU A 129 -7.96 6.50 23.39
CA GLU A 129 -8.66 5.49 24.17
C GLU A 129 -9.39 6.19 25.32
N MET A 130 -10.67 5.88 25.53
CA MET A 130 -11.50 6.52 26.54
C MET A 130 -11.18 6.00 27.93
N ALA A 131 -11.23 6.88 28.93
CA ALA A 131 -10.95 6.52 30.32
C ALA A 131 -11.95 5.49 30.85
N GLY A 132 -11.47 4.50 31.62
CA GLY A 132 -12.30 3.42 32.17
C GLY A 132 -12.46 2.18 31.30
N SER A 133 -12.15 2.26 30.00
CA SER A 133 -12.29 1.16 29.04
C SER A 133 -11.36 -0.06 29.32
N HIS A 134 -10.36 0.10 30.18
CA HIS A 134 -9.43 -0.99 30.55
C HIS A 134 -10.04 -2.03 31.51
N LYS A 135 -11.07 -1.65 32.30
CA LYS A 135 -11.69 -2.56 33.28
C LYS A 135 -12.69 -3.52 32.62
N ASP A 136 -13.30 -3.10 31.48
CA ASP A 136 -14.36 -3.84 30.81
C ASP A 136 -14.06 -4.03 29.32
N ARG A 137 -12.98 -4.78 29.04
CA ARG A 137 -12.48 -5.02 27.67
C ARG A 137 -13.44 -5.79 26.76
N GLU A 138 -14.47 -6.39 27.33
CA GLU A 138 -15.48 -7.20 26.65
C GLU A 138 -16.85 -6.52 26.60
N SER A 139 -17.01 -5.32 27.19
CA SER A 139 -18.27 -4.57 27.12
C SER A 139 -18.55 -4.08 25.69
N ASP A 140 -19.84 -3.97 25.36
CA ASP A 140 -20.29 -3.41 24.09
C ASP A 140 -20.15 -1.88 24.01
N ASN A 141 -19.60 -1.27 25.05
CA ASN A 141 -19.40 0.17 25.14
C ASN A 141 -18.28 0.67 24.23
N ALA A 142 -18.43 1.90 23.76
CA ALA A 142 -17.42 2.60 22.98
C ALA A 142 -16.13 2.74 23.78
N ARG A 143 -15.02 2.39 23.13
CA ARG A 143 -13.68 2.40 23.74
C ARG A 143 -12.76 3.46 23.14
N PHE A 144 -12.97 3.78 21.89
CA PHE A 144 -12.14 4.71 21.15
C PHE A 144 -12.92 5.93 20.73
N LYS A 145 -12.30 7.11 20.84
CA LYS A 145 -12.78 8.37 20.30
C LYS A 145 -11.90 8.76 19.11
N LEU A 146 -12.52 9.09 17.97
CA LEU A 146 -11.85 9.50 16.74
C LEU A 146 -12.28 10.90 16.36
N ASP A 147 -11.33 11.81 16.23
CA ASP A 147 -11.56 13.14 15.68
C ASP A 147 -11.26 13.10 14.17
N VAL A 148 -12.27 13.36 13.36
CA VAL A 148 -12.26 13.25 11.90
C VAL A 148 -12.50 14.60 11.26
N MET A 149 -11.63 14.99 10.34
CA MET A 149 -11.88 16.13 9.45
C MET A 149 -12.55 15.62 8.18
N THR A 150 -13.80 15.99 7.96
CA THR A 150 -14.55 15.60 6.76
C THR A 150 -14.13 16.42 5.54
N GLU A 151 -14.48 15.95 4.34
CA GLU A 151 -14.18 16.62 3.07
C GLU A 151 -14.64 18.09 3.04
N GLY A 152 -15.75 18.41 3.68
CA GLY A 152 -16.26 19.79 3.80
C GLY A 152 -15.53 20.67 4.83
N GLY A 153 -14.42 20.21 5.40
CA GLY A 153 -13.64 20.96 6.42
C GLY A 153 -14.29 20.98 7.80
N LYS A 154 -15.38 20.22 8.03
CA LYS A 154 -16.03 20.11 9.32
C LYS A 154 -15.34 19.04 10.18
N ALA A 155 -14.96 19.41 11.39
CA ALA A 155 -14.49 18.45 12.38
C ALA A 155 -15.69 17.73 13.01
N VAL A 156 -15.65 16.40 13.05
CA VAL A 156 -16.67 15.55 13.69
C VAL A 156 -15.96 14.55 14.63
N THR A 157 -16.65 14.19 15.70
CA THR A 157 -16.19 13.18 16.64
C THR A 157 -17.01 11.92 16.50
N LEU A 158 -16.32 10.79 16.30
CA LEU A 158 -16.91 9.45 16.29
C LEU A 158 -16.45 8.68 17.52
N THR A 159 -17.24 7.69 17.93
CA THR A 159 -16.83 6.71 18.93
C THR A 159 -16.92 5.30 18.37
N ALA A 160 -16.07 4.40 18.83
CA ALA A 160 -16.03 3.02 18.35
C ALA A 160 -15.62 2.04 19.46
N ARG A 161 -16.17 0.83 19.40
CA ARG A 161 -15.73 -0.31 20.21
C ARG A 161 -14.37 -0.82 19.72
N TYR A 162 -14.19 -0.90 18.41
CA TYR A 162 -12.98 -1.39 17.74
C TYR A 162 -12.48 -0.43 16.66
N VAL A 163 -11.16 -0.38 16.48
CA VAL A 163 -10.51 0.41 15.43
C VAL A 163 -9.60 -0.47 14.59
N VAL A 164 -9.72 -0.36 13.27
CA VAL A 164 -8.85 -1.05 12.30
C VAL A 164 -8.08 -0.02 11.49
N GLY A 165 -6.76 0.02 11.68
CA GLY A 165 -5.86 0.88 10.92
C GLY A 165 -5.49 0.24 9.58
N ALA A 166 -6.03 0.79 8.50
CA ALA A 166 -5.74 0.49 7.10
C ALA A 166 -5.17 1.72 6.35
N ASP A 167 -4.69 2.71 7.10
CA ASP A 167 -4.34 4.06 6.72
C ASP A 167 -2.88 4.22 6.23
N GLY A 168 -2.28 3.13 5.77
CA GLY A 168 -1.04 3.12 5.02
C GLY A 168 0.21 3.55 5.79
N ALA A 169 1.20 4.09 5.08
CA ALA A 169 2.52 4.42 5.64
C ALA A 169 2.50 5.51 6.71
N ALA A 170 1.53 6.42 6.64
CA ALA A 170 1.39 7.53 7.58
C ALA A 170 0.52 7.19 8.81
N SER A 171 0.06 5.96 8.93
CA SER A 171 -0.95 5.47 9.87
C SER A 171 -1.03 6.23 11.20
N VAL A 172 -2.18 6.85 11.42
CA VAL A 172 -2.54 7.50 12.69
C VAL A 172 -2.82 6.45 13.74
N VAL A 173 -3.49 5.33 13.37
CA VAL A 173 -3.77 4.23 14.29
C VAL A 173 -2.47 3.62 14.84
N ARG A 174 -1.49 3.36 13.94
CA ARG A 174 -0.18 2.86 14.37
C ARG A 174 0.54 3.82 15.32
N LYS A 175 0.54 5.11 15.01
CA LYS A 175 1.18 6.14 15.86
C LYS A 175 0.53 6.26 17.22
N SER A 176 -0.81 6.18 17.28
CA SER A 176 -1.56 6.32 18.53
C SER A 176 -1.33 5.17 19.51
N PHE A 177 -1.28 3.92 19.03
CA PHE A 177 -1.28 2.74 19.90
C PHE A 177 0.03 1.95 19.91
N TYR A 178 0.89 2.11 18.89
CA TYR A 178 2.11 1.32 18.74
C TYR A 178 3.32 2.21 18.54
N LYS A 179 4.05 2.48 19.60
CA LYS A 179 5.30 3.27 19.57
C LYS A 179 6.47 2.52 18.91
N ILE A 180 6.20 1.78 17.83
CA ILE A 180 7.20 1.02 17.07
C ILE A 180 7.42 1.74 15.74
N PRO A 181 8.51 2.52 15.62
CA PRO A 181 8.81 3.22 14.38
C PRO A 181 9.14 2.23 13.26
N ILE A 182 8.68 2.53 12.07
CA ILE A 182 9.05 1.83 10.84
C ILE A 182 9.79 2.82 9.92
N LEU A 183 10.83 2.32 9.24
CA LEU A 183 11.54 3.14 8.27
C LEU A 183 10.60 3.50 7.12
N ARG A 184 10.66 4.75 6.69
CA ARG A 184 9.86 5.28 5.58
C ARG A 184 10.76 5.90 4.52
N TYR A 185 10.30 5.82 3.29
CA TYR A 185 10.82 6.50 2.12
C TYR A 185 9.75 7.42 1.56
N VAL A 186 10.16 8.36 0.74
CA VAL A 186 9.25 9.16 -0.09
C VAL A 186 9.27 8.53 -1.48
N ALA A 187 8.13 8.03 -1.92
CA ALA A 187 7.89 7.67 -3.30
C ALA A 187 7.51 8.95 -4.06
N ILE A 188 8.21 9.22 -5.15
CA ILE A 188 7.94 10.35 -6.05
C ILE A 188 7.72 9.77 -7.44
N GLN A 189 6.72 10.27 -8.16
CA GLN A 189 6.38 9.85 -9.50
C GLN A 189 6.00 11.06 -10.36
N GLN A 190 6.48 11.07 -11.58
CA GLN A 190 6.16 12.09 -12.59
C GLN A 190 5.59 11.42 -13.83
N TRP A 191 4.65 12.11 -14.47
CA TRP A 191 3.97 11.70 -15.69
C TRP A 191 4.37 12.63 -16.83
N PHE A 192 4.73 12.04 -17.95
CA PHE A 192 5.14 12.77 -19.15
C PHE A 192 4.29 12.31 -20.31
N LYS A 193 3.82 13.27 -21.14
CA LYS A 193 3.14 12.93 -22.38
C LYS A 193 4.16 12.45 -23.42
N ILE A 194 3.82 11.41 -24.15
CA ILE A 194 4.70 10.87 -25.19
C ILE A 194 3.95 10.61 -26.49
N ASP A 195 4.67 10.76 -27.60
CA ASP A 195 4.17 10.53 -28.96
C ASP A 195 4.81 9.29 -29.62
N MET A 196 5.49 8.44 -28.84
CA MET A 196 6.11 7.21 -29.33
C MET A 196 5.26 5.98 -29.01
N PRO A 197 5.41 4.89 -29.80
CA PRO A 197 4.74 3.64 -29.49
C PRO A 197 5.03 3.18 -28.07
N PRO A 198 4.01 2.76 -27.29
CA PRO A 198 4.19 2.33 -25.92
C PRO A 198 4.99 1.01 -25.87
N LYS A 199 5.80 0.86 -24.84
CA LYS A 199 6.56 -0.37 -24.61
C LYS A 199 5.80 -1.28 -23.66
N THR A 200 5.81 -2.60 -23.94
CA THR A 200 5.14 -3.64 -23.14
C THR A 200 5.99 -4.20 -22.00
N TYR A 201 6.95 -3.41 -21.55
CA TYR A 201 7.76 -3.70 -20.37
C TYR A 201 7.77 -2.50 -19.40
N TYR A 202 7.96 -2.77 -18.13
CA TYR A 202 8.38 -1.72 -17.21
C TYR A 202 9.87 -1.85 -16.92
N SER A 203 10.54 -0.73 -16.62
CA SER A 203 11.93 -0.78 -16.18
C SER A 203 12.01 -0.77 -14.66
N CYS A 204 12.85 -1.64 -14.08
CA CYS A 204 13.27 -1.61 -12.69
C CYS A 204 14.71 -1.07 -12.65
N ILE A 205 14.92 0.08 -12.03
CA ILE A 205 16.17 0.85 -12.12
C ILE A 205 16.87 0.84 -10.76
N PHE A 206 18.16 0.53 -10.77
CA PHE A 206 19.05 0.59 -9.63
C PHE A 206 20.11 1.67 -9.85
N ASP A 207 20.27 2.54 -8.85
CA ASP A 207 21.27 3.61 -8.84
C ASP A 207 21.66 3.95 -7.39
N GLU A 208 22.73 3.37 -6.89
CA GLU A 208 23.16 3.56 -5.50
C GLU A 208 23.56 4.99 -5.17
N LYS A 209 23.94 5.80 -6.18
CA LYS A 209 24.28 7.22 -5.95
C LYS A 209 23.09 8.04 -5.49
N THR A 210 21.89 7.59 -5.82
CA THR A 210 20.67 8.37 -5.58
C THR A 210 19.69 7.67 -4.66
N SER A 211 19.60 6.33 -4.71
CA SER A 211 18.62 5.59 -3.91
C SER A 211 19.10 4.21 -3.49
N GLU A 212 18.69 3.82 -2.28
CA GLU A 212 18.78 2.44 -1.76
C GLU A 212 17.53 1.61 -2.12
N SER A 213 16.65 2.12 -2.96
CA SER A 213 15.43 1.47 -3.42
C SER A 213 15.36 1.47 -4.94
N CYS A 214 14.52 0.61 -5.53
CA CYS A 214 14.32 0.63 -6.97
C CYS A 214 13.49 1.83 -7.41
N SER A 215 13.79 2.29 -8.62
CA SER A 215 12.98 3.23 -9.37
C SER A 215 12.38 2.52 -10.58
N TRP A 216 11.42 3.13 -11.23
CA TRP A 216 10.70 2.51 -12.34
C TRP A 216 10.39 3.49 -13.46
N THR A 217 10.27 2.93 -14.68
CA THR A 217 9.57 3.59 -15.78
C THR A 217 8.49 2.67 -16.32
N ILE A 218 7.34 3.24 -16.70
CA ILE A 218 6.17 2.51 -17.17
C ILE A 218 5.46 3.32 -18.24
N HIS A 219 5.04 2.67 -19.32
CA HIS A 219 4.11 3.26 -20.27
C HIS A 219 2.68 2.98 -19.83
N LYS A 220 1.82 4.00 -19.83
CA LYS A 220 0.44 3.90 -19.37
C LYS A 220 -0.46 4.93 -20.06
N ASN A 221 -1.43 4.46 -20.86
CA ASN A 221 -2.49 5.30 -21.46
C ASN A 221 -1.93 6.57 -22.16
N GLY A 222 -0.88 6.43 -22.98
CA GLY A 222 -0.26 7.55 -23.68
C GLY A 222 0.71 8.40 -22.85
N TYR A 223 1.02 7.95 -21.63
CA TYR A 223 1.99 8.61 -20.77
C TYR A 223 3.21 7.73 -20.52
N PHE A 224 4.34 8.39 -20.32
CA PHE A 224 5.55 7.78 -19.80
C PHE A 224 5.72 8.20 -18.33
N ILE A 225 5.74 7.23 -17.45
CA ILE A 225 5.84 7.44 -16.01
C ILE A 225 7.26 7.13 -15.58
N TYR A 226 7.89 8.05 -14.86
CA TYR A 226 9.10 7.80 -14.10
C TYR A 226 8.82 8.00 -12.63
N GLY A 227 9.25 7.05 -11.81
CA GLY A 227 9.10 7.12 -10.36
C GLY A 227 10.23 6.40 -9.63
N GLY A 228 10.35 6.72 -8.34
CA GLY A 228 11.34 6.08 -7.46
C GLY A 228 11.06 6.37 -6.00
N CYS A 229 11.75 5.65 -5.11
CA CYS A 229 11.66 5.81 -3.67
C CYS A 229 12.98 6.27 -3.09
N PHE A 230 12.97 7.36 -2.33
CA PHE A 230 14.16 8.05 -1.84
C PHE A 230 14.09 8.27 -0.32
N LYS A 231 15.24 8.45 0.33
CA LYS A 231 15.28 8.87 1.75
C LYS A 231 14.57 10.21 1.91
N PRO A 232 13.81 10.45 2.99
CA PRO A 232 13.04 11.70 3.14
C PRO A 232 13.89 12.96 3.01
N LYS A 233 15.09 12.97 3.63
CA LYS A 233 16.02 14.09 3.51
C LYS A 233 16.63 14.13 2.11
N GLY A 234 16.40 15.21 1.37
CA GLY A 234 16.93 15.41 0.02
C GLY A 234 16.25 14.57 -1.07
N CYS A 235 15.06 14.01 -0.82
CA CYS A 235 14.36 13.12 -1.75
C CYS A 235 14.16 13.74 -3.13
N ARG A 236 13.76 15.02 -3.21
CA ARG A 236 13.54 15.73 -4.49
C ARG A 236 14.84 15.88 -5.29
N GLN A 237 15.91 16.28 -4.64
CA GLN A 237 17.22 16.39 -5.30
C GLN A 237 17.71 15.04 -5.80
N ALA A 238 17.59 13.99 -5.00
CA ALA A 238 17.97 12.63 -5.39
C ALA A 238 17.14 12.12 -6.58
N PHE A 239 15.83 12.41 -6.59
CA PHE A 239 14.91 12.08 -7.68
C PHE A 239 15.32 12.78 -8.99
N GLU A 240 15.55 14.09 -8.96
CA GLU A 240 15.94 14.86 -10.15
C GLU A 240 17.34 14.46 -10.66
N THR A 241 18.28 14.19 -9.74
CA THR A 241 19.61 13.69 -10.11
C THR A 241 19.51 12.34 -10.81
N GLN A 242 18.70 11.42 -10.29
CA GLN A 242 18.50 10.10 -10.92
C GLN A 242 17.80 10.23 -12.28
N LYS A 243 16.79 11.12 -12.40
CA LYS A 243 16.10 11.39 -13.68
C LYS A 243 17.08 11.84 -14.76
N LYS A 244 17.98 12.78 -14.45
CA LYS A 244 19.02 13.24 -15.38
C LYS A 244 19.97 12.11 -15.80
N ARG A 245 20.39 11.25 -14.86
CA ARG A 245 21.25 10.09 -15.15
C ARG A 245 20.51 9.07 -16.02
N LEU A 246 19.26 8.84 -15.77
CA LEU A 246 18.41 7.93 -16.55
C LEU A 246 18.15 8.50 -17.96
N SER A 247 17.89 9.80 -18.08
CA SER A 247 17.75 10.51 -19.35
C SER A 247 18.99 10.29 -20.24
N ALA A 248 20.17 10.52 -19.69
CA ALA A 248 21.44 10.28 -20.41
C ALA A 248 21.63 8.80 -20.80
N TYR A 249 21.26 7.86 -19.91
CA TYR A 249 21.37 6.43 -20.18
C TYR A 249 20.43 5.96 -21.30
N LEU A 250 19.18 6.47 -21.28
CA LEU A 250 18.15 6.11 -22.27
C LEU A 250 18.29 6.89 -23.59
N ASN A 251 19.14 7.92 -23.63
CA ASN A 251 19.15 8.93 -24.69
C ASN A 251 17.73 9.48 -24.94
N TYR A 252 17.04 9.85 -23.85
CA TYR A 252 15.66 10.29 -23.88
C TYR A 252 15.47 11.53 -23.01
N ASP A 253 14.94 12.59 -23.59
CA ASP A 253 14.55 13.78 -22.85
C ASP A 253 13.13 13.61 -22.30
N PHE A 254 12.99 13.67 -20.98
CA PHE A 254 11.67 13.57 -20.33
C PHE A 254 10.80 14.79 -20.56
N GLY A 255 11.39 15.97 -20.81
CA GLY A 255 10.66 17.23 -20.86
C GLY A 255 10.03 17.63 -19.53
N GLU A 256 8.98 18.48 -19.59
CA GLU A 256 8.26 18.93 -18.40
C GLU A 256 7.19 17.92 -18.00
N PRO A 257 7.10 17.59 -16.71
CA PRO A 257 6.07 16.67 -16.21
C PRO A 257 4.70 17.36 -16.21
N ILE A 258 3.67 16.67 -16.69
CA ILE A 258 2.27 17.11 -16.60
C ILE A 258 1.69 16.93 -15.19
N MET A 259 2.24 15.99 -14.42
CA MET A 259 1.81 15.69 -13.06
C MET A 259 2.98 15.17 -12.23
N THR A 260 3.02 15.59 -10.96
CA THR A 260 3.97 15.08 -9.97
C THR A 260 3.21 14.65 -8.73
N GLU A 261 3.45 13.43 -8.29
CA GLU A 261 2.82 12.82 -7.11
C GLU A 261 3.90 12.39 -6.12
N ALA A 262 3.59 12.48 -4.82
CA ALA A 262 4.49 11.98 -3.79
C ALA A 262 3.73 11.42 -2.59
N CYS A 263 4.22 10.33 -2.02
CA CYS A 263 3.71 9.79 -0.76
C CYS A 263 4.80 9.11 0.07
N LEU A 264 4.48 8.83 1.33
CA LEU A 264 5.30 7.97 2.16
C LEU A 264 5.09 6.49 1.79
N ALA A 265 6.17 5.71 1.83
CA ALA A 265 6.15 4.26 1.71
C ALA A 265 6.93 3.63 2.85
N CYS A 266 6.36 2.62 3.50
CA CYS A 266 7.03 1.87 4.56
C CYS A 266 8.08 0.91 3.97
N ARG A 267 9.20 0.77 4.69
CA ARG A 267 10.24 -0.23 4.38
C ARG A 267 10.60 -1.02 5.62
N PRO A 268 9.94 -2.16 5.85
CA PRO A 268 10.26 -3.03 6.99
C PRO A 268 11.66 -3.61 6.86
N ARG A 269 12.37 -3.76 8.00
CA ARG A 269 13.74 -4.27 8.08
C ARG A 269 13.90 -5.50 8.97
N LYS A 270 12.91 -5.76 9.83
CA LYS A 270 12.97 -6.81 10.85
C LYS A 270 11.55 -7.24 11.27
N MET A 271 11.45 -8.40 11.91
CA MET A 271 10.16 -8.98 12.34
C MET A 271 9.32 -8.03 13.18
N LYS A 272 9.92 -7.25 14.06
CA LYS A 272 9.20 -6.30 14.92
C LYS A 272 8.57 -5.11 14.18
N ASP A 273 8.93 -4.89 12.92
CA ASP A 273 8.31 -3.84 12.11
C ASP A 273 6.89 -4.24 11.67
N PHE A 274 6.57 -5.56 11.71
CA PHE A 274 5.25 -6.10 11.37
C PHE A 274 4.35 -6.15 12.60
N VAL A 275 3.47 -5.18 12.74
CA VAL A 275 2.57 -5.02 13.89
C VAL A 275 1.14 -5.33 13.49
N THR A 276 0.57 -6.39 14.05
CA THR A 276 -0.84 -6.79 13.79
C THR A 276 -1.84 -6.12 14.73
N GLY A 277 -1.35 -5.56 15.82
CA GLY A 277 -2.22 -4.92 16.80
C GLY A 277 -2.69 -5.85 17.92
N LYS A 278 -3.48 -5.30 18.82
CA LYS A 278 -4.08 -5.96 20.00
C LYS A 278 -5.15 -5.08 20.64
N ASP A 279 -5.84 -5.62 21.61
CA ASP A 279 -6.71 -4.88 22.52
C ASP A 279 -7.73 -3.96 21.81
N GLY A 280 -8.37 -4.46 20.75
CA GLY A 280 -9.41 -3.70 20.01
C GLY A 280 -8.90 -2.70 18.99
N ALA A 281 -7.58 -2.49 18.90
CA ALA A 281 -6.95 -1.72 17.84
C ALA A 281 -6.05 -2.62 17.00
N TRP A 282 -6.41 -2.90 15.75
CA TRP A 282 -5.66 -3.77 14.85
C TRP A 282 -5.11 -2.98 13.65
N LEU A 283 -4.05 -3.52 13.06
CA LEU A 283 -3.42 -2.94 11.88
C LEU A 283 -3.41 -3.96 10.73
N ILE A 284 -3.76 -3.50 9.53
CA ILE A 284 -3.73 -4.27 8.29
C ILE A 284 -2.98 -3.51 7.20
N GLY A 285 -2.59 -4.18 6.14
CA GLY A 285 -1.88 -3.58 5.02
C GLY A 285 -0.57 -2.89 5.42
N GLU A 286 -0.28 -1.79 4.79
CA GLU A 286 0.96 -1.04 5.01
C GLU A 286 1.03 -0.37 6.41
N ALA A 287 -0.10 -0.07 7.03
CA ALA A 287 -0.15 0.37 8.42
C ALA A 287 0.43 -0.68 9.38
N ALA A 288 0.22 -1.96 9.10
CA ALA A 288 0.85 -3.08 9.81
C ALA A 288 2.32 -3.30 9.42
N GLY A 289 2.84 -2.61 8.42
CA GLY A 289 4.16 -2.84 7.80
C GLY A 289 4.13 -3.93 6.72
N PHE A 290 2.95 -4.39 6.26
CA PHE A 290 2.83 -5.46 5.28
C PHE A 290 3.03 -4.95 3.86
N ILE A 291 4.29 -4.71 3.54
CA ILE A 291 4.80 -4.27 2.23
C ILE A 291 6.14 -4.95 1.97
N SER A 292 6.43 -5.29 0.73
CA SER A 292 7.71 -5.89 0.32
C SER A 292 8.86 -4.88 0.47
N ALA A 293 9.87 -5.22 1.25
CA ALA A 293 11.06 -4.37 1.40
C ALA A 293 11.89 -4.28 0.10
N SER A 294 11.79 -5.26 -0.81
CA SER A 294 12.61 -5.34 -2.03
C SER A 294 11.98 -4.68 -3.24
N SER A 295 10.65 -4.61 -3.32
CA SER A 295 9.93 -4.09 -4.50
C SER A 295 8.91 -3.01 -4.18
N LEU A 296 8.67 -2.74 -2.88
CA LEU A 296 7.61 -1.86 -2.39
C LEU A 296 6.19 -2.24 -2.87
N GLU A 297 6.02 -3.47 -3.36
CA GLU A 297 4.71 -4.04 -3.64
C GLU A 297 3.94 -4.28 -2.34
N GLY A 298 2.71 -3.78 -2.25
CA GLY A 298 1.88 -3.86 -1.05
C GLY A 298 0.47 -4.41 -1.26
N ILE A 299 -0.05 -4.38 -2.50
CA ILE A 299 -1.47 -4.67 -2.79
C ILE A 299 -1.86 -6.09 -2.36
N SER A 300 -1.11 -7.12 -2.76
CA SER A 300 -1.40 -8.50 -2.37
C SER A 300 -1.35 -8.73 -0.86
N PHE A 301 -0.43 -8.07 -0.17
CA PHE A 301 -0.31 -8.14 1.29
C PHE A 301 -1.42 -7.37 2.01
N ALA A 302 -1.86 -6.27 1.41
CA ALA A 302 -2.98 -5.47 1.90
C ALA A 302 -4.28 -6.29 1.87
N ILE A 303 -4.64 -6.85 0.72
CA ILE A 303 -5.82 -7.71 0.55
C ILE A 303 -5.75 -8.92 1.51
N LYS A 304 -4.63 -9.66 1.52
CA LYS A 304 -4.45 -10.80 2.41
C LYS A 304 -4.64 -10.46 3.89
N SER A 305 -4.05 -9.38 4.34
CA SER A 305 -4.14 -9.02 5.77
C SER A 305 -5.53 -8.53 6.15
N GLY A 306 -6.25 -7.87 5.24
CA GLY A 306 -7.66 -7.52 5.42
C GLY A 306 -8.52 -8.77 5.61
N SER A 307 -8.40 -9.75 4.71
CA SER A 307 -9.09 -11.03 4.79
C SER A 307 -8.71 -11.85 6.03
N MET A 308 -7.44 -11.89 6.40
CA MET A 308 -6.99 -12.58 7.62
C MET A 308 -7.58 -11.98 8.90
N LEU A 309 -7.76 -10.66 8.97
CA LEU A 309 -8.41 -10.02 10.09
C LEU A 309 -9.92 -10.28 10.07
N ALA A 310 -10.55 -10.26 8.90
CA ALA A 310 -11.97 -10.61 8.75
C ALA A 310 -12.24 -12.05 9.19
N ASP A 311 -11.41 -13.03 8.79
CA ASP A 311 -11.49 -14.41 9.30
C ASP A 311 -11.38 -14.46 10.84
N ALA A 312 -10.48 -13.65 11.42
CA ALA A 312 -10.35 -13.60 12.87
C ALA A 312 -11.61 -13.03 13.56
N PHE A 313 -12.27 -12.04 12.98
CA PHE A 313 -13.56 -11.55 13.45
C PHE A 313 -14.68 -12.56 13.27
N ASN A 314 -14.64 -13.34 12.19
CA ASN A 314 -15.63 -14.39 11.93
C ASN A 314 -15.58 -15.54 12.94
N ARG A 315 -14.42 -15.81 13.52
CA ARG A 315 -14.18 -16.96 14.41
C ARG A 315 -14.03 -16.58 15.87
N GLY A 316 -13.54 -15.39 16.17
CA GLY A 316 -13.32 -14.93 17.54
C GLY A 316 -14.54 -14.25 18.14
N LYS A 317 -14.85 -14.57 19.39
CA LYS A 317 -15.98 -14.00 20.16
C LYS A 317 -15.55 -12.81 21.02
N SER A 318 -14.25 -12.70 21.33
CA SER A 318 -13.68 -11.63 22.15
C SER A 318 -12.49 -10.96 21.47
N SER A 319 -12.18 -9.75 21.89
CA SER A 319 -10.98 -9.00 21.39
C SER A 319 -9.69 -9.81 21.55
N ARG A 320 -9.58 -10.61 22.62
CA ARG A 320 -8.43 -11.47 22.90
C ARG A 320 -8.33 -12.61 21.88
N GLU A 321 -9.46 -13.28 21.59
CA GLU A 321 -9.52 -14.36 20.60
C GLU A 321 -9.24 -13.84 19.19
N ILE A 322 -9.89 -12.74 18.78
CA ILE A 322 -9.63 -12.09 17.50
C ILE A 322 -8.14 -11.78 17.35
N THR A 323 -7.52 -11.20 18.38
CA THR A 323 -6.09 -10.89 18.37
C THR A 323 -5.23 -12.16 18.21
N SER A 324 -5.57 -13.23 18.91
CA SER A 324 -4.84 -14.51 18.85
C SER A 324 -4.92 -15.15 17.47
N ILE A 325 -6.15 -15.24 16.91
CA ILE A 325 -6.40 -15.81 15.58
C ILE A 325 -5.69 -14.98 14.52
N TYR A 326 -5.83 -13.65 14.55
CA TYR A 326 -5.18 -12.77 13.58
C TYR A 326 -3.65 -12.86 13.62
N LYS A 327 -3.05 -12.90 14.82
CA LYS A 327 -1.60 -13.10 14.97
C LYS A 327 -1.13 -14.41 14.36
N LYS A 328 -1.88 -15.50 14.57
CA LYS A 328 -1.60 -16.83 14.01
C LYS A 328 -1.71 -16.80 12.48
N ASN A 329 -2.80 -16.27 11.93
CA ASN A 329 -3.02 -16.17 10.49
C ASN A 329 -1.93 -15.33 9.81
N ALA A 330 -1.55 -14.19 10.42
CA ALA A 330 -0.55 -13.28 9.87
C ALA A 330 0.90 -13.78 9.98
N LEU A 331 1.18 -14.88 10.67
CA LEU A 331 2.55 -15.37 10.85
C LEU A 331 3.19 -15.77 9.51
N SER A 332 2.48 -16.52 8.67
CA SER A 332 2.95 -16.92 7.35
C SER A 332 3.25 -15.71 6.46
N LEU A 333 2.41 -14.67 6.55
CA LEU A 333 2.59 -13.40 5.85
C LEU A 333 3.86 -12.68 6.32
N LYS A 334 4.07 -12.58 7.64
CA LYS A 334 5.27 -11.98 8.24
C LYS A 334 6.54 -12.71 7.82
N LEU A 335 6.54 -14.05 7.83
CA LEU A 335 7.67 -14.85 7.38
C LEU A 335 7.97 -14.63 5.89
N LYS A 336 6.94 -14.63 5.02
CA LYS A 336 7.09 -14.31 3.60
C LYS A 336 7.66 -12.89 3.39
N LEU A 337 7.24 -11.91 4.16
CA LEU A 337 7.77 -10.55 4.10
C LEU A 337 9.21 -10.46 4.63
N LEU A 338 9.57 -11.25 5.62
CA LEU A 338 10.95 -11.32 6.11
C LEU A 338 11.91 -11.84 5.03
N THR A 339 11.51 -12.82 4.21
CA THR A 339 12.32 -13.25 3.05
C THR A 339 12.51 -12.12 2.04
N LYS A 340 11.52 -11.20 1.90
CA LYS A 340 11.68 -10.00 1.04
C LYS A 340 12.68 -8.99 1.63
N VAL A 341 12.81 -8.94 2.97
CA VAL A 341 13.87 -8.14 3.63
C VAL A 341 15.25 -8.70 3.31
N ILE A 342 15.40 -10.03 3.36
CA ILE A 342 16.67 -10.70 2.98
C ILE A 342 16.95 -10.48 1.48
N LYS A 343 15.94 -10.71 0.62
CA LYS A 343 16.05 -10.47 -0.81
C LYS A 343 16.49 -9.04 -1.14
N HIS A 344 15.98 -8.05 -0.38
CA HIS A 344 16.39 -6.66 -0.54
C HIS A 344 17.90 -6.50 -0.34
N LYS A 345 18.45 -7.02 0.76
CA LYS A 345 19.89 -6.94 1.04
C LYS A 345 20.73 -7.56 -0.09
N VAL A 346 20.30 -8.69 -0.64
CA VAL A 346 20.97 -9.37 -1.75
C VAL A 346 20.96 -8.54 -3.03
N ILE A 347 19.77 -8.09 -3.46
CA ILE A 347 19.60 -7.37 -4.74
C ILE A 347 20.25 -5.97 -4.69
N PHE A 348 20.23 -5.32 -3.52
CA PHE A 348 20.81 -3.98 -3.37
C PHE A 348 22.31 -4.02 -3.01
N THR A 349 22.95 -5.21 -2.98
CA THR A 349 24.40 -5.33 -2.93
C THR A 349 24.95 -5.32 -4.36
N PRO A 350 25.74 -4.31 -4.79
CA PRO A 350 26.04 -4.07 -6.21
C PRO A 350 26.77 -5.22 -6.90
N TRP A 351 27.72 -5.86 -6.21
CA TRP A 351 28.49 -6.97 -6.79
C TRP A 351 27.62 -8.23 -6.95
N ILE A 352 26.72 -8.53 -6.01
CA ILE A 352 25.80 -9.67 -6.10
C ILE A 352 24.81 -9.41 -7.25
N ARG A 353 24.23 -8.22 -7.33
CA ARG A 353 23.33 -7.83 -8.42
C ARG A 353 24.01 -7.97 -9.78
N LYS A 354 25.27 -7.51 -9.90
CA LYS A 354 26.06 -7.67 -11.14
C LYS A 354 26.17 -9.13 -11.57
N ILE A 355 26.45 -10.05 -10.63
CA ILE A 355 26.51 -11.49 -10.91
C ILE A 355 25.15 -12.00 -11.36
N ILE A 356 24.07 -11.68 -10.63
CA ILE A 356 22.71 -12.09 -10.97
C ILE A 356 22.31 -11.57 -12.37
N MET A 357 22.62 -10.33 -12.69
CA MET A 357 22.28 -9.75 -14.00
C MET A 357 23.09 -10.38 -15.14
N LYS A 358 24.35 -10.76 -14.91
CA LYS A 358 25.19 -11.42 -15.92
C LYS A 358 24.93 -12.92 -16.08
N SER A 359 24.37 -13.58 -15.06
CA SER A 359 24.14 -15.03 -15.10
C SER A 359 23.09 -15.47 -16.14
N GLY A 360 22.28 -14.53 -16.64
CA GLY A 360 21.20 -14.83 -17.59
C GLY A 360 20.04 -15.66 -17.02
N ILE A 361 20.02 -15.95 -15.72
CA ILE A 361 18.94 -16.70 -15.09
C ILE A 361 17.60 -15.96 -15.30
N GLN A 362 16.60 -16.63 -15.89
CA GLN A 362 15.29 -16.08 -16.28
C GLN A 362 15.36 -14.95 -17.33
N SER A 363 16.47 -14.71 -17.99
CA SER A 363 16.56 -13.72 -19.06
C SER A 363 15.80 -14.18 -20.30
N ILE A 364 15.16 -13.25 -20.99
CA ILE A 364 14.63 -13.42 -22.34
C ILE A 364 15.80 -13.07 -23.28
N LYS A 365 16.12 -13.98 -24.19
CA LYS A 365 17.11 -13.75 -25.24
C LYS A 365 16.47 -12.97 -26.39
#